data_614bd72b3a5805ce245aae9822b2a53e
#
_entry.id   614bd72b3a5805ce245aae9822b2a53e
#
_cell.length_a   1.000
_cell.length_b   1.000
_cell.length_c   1.000
_cell.angle_alpha   90.00
_cell.angle_beta   90.00
_cell.angle_gamma   90.00
#
_symmetry.space_group_name_H-M   'P 1'
#
loop_
_entity.id
_entity.type
_entity.pdbx_description
1 polymer ?
#
loop_
_entity_poly.entity_id
_entity_poly.type
_entity_poly.pdbx_seq_one_letter_code
_entity_poly.pdbx_strand_id
1 'polypeptide(L)'
;MKRIIPLFCTLVGTSVLMLSCTPKDDAAANEGPRNLVYGIDADDYRLETGEVANGETMGKLLGRYGIAPATVDRLDRASKDLFPLRNIRAGHKYTAFIHEDSLNTPHLDHWVYEQSLTDYVVFSFCDDSVAVRRDTKPYTLRRTKKSAVITSSLWGAVMEQNLPYALAAEMEDVYQWTIDFFGIRKGDSFTVVYDERFIDDTVSVGIGRIWGARFTQGGKDYYAIPFHQGGKVQYWEADGASLRKQLLKAPLKYTRISSRFTYARKHPIYKVYRPHTGVDYAAPKGTPVHAVADGVVTFKGWGGGGGNTLKIKHAGNLQTGYLHLSRYAKGIATGKRVVQGQLIGYVGSTGASTGPHLDYRIWKNGTPIDPLNIPQEPAEPIAKANREAFEFVRDRVI
;
A
#
# COMPACT_ATOMS: atom_id res chain seq x y z
N MET A 1 -46.99 16.05 -11.56
CA MET A 1 -46.64 15.97 -10.14
C MET A 1 -46.19 14.55 -9.86
N LYS A 2 -44.89 14.28 -9.89
CA LYS A 2 -44.29 12.99 -9.44
C LYS A 2 -43.25 13.31 -8.35
N ARG A 3 -43.51 12.79 -7.17
CA ARG A 3 -42.69 12.97 -5.96
C ARG A 3 -41.37 12.22 -6.09
N ILE A 4 -40.28 12.93 -5.90
CA ILE A 4 -38.92 12.37 -5.77
C ILE A 4 -38.75 11.96 -4.32
N ILE A 5 -38.47 10.67 -4.10
CA ILE A 5 -38.12 10.09 -2.78
C ILE A 5 -36.61 10.10 -2.69
N PRO A 6 -36.00 10.69 -1.67
CA PRO A 6 -34.55 10.57 -1.47
C PRO A 6 -34.20 9.20 -0.89
N LEU A 7 -33.30 8.51 -1.55
CA LEU A 7 -32.73 7.24 -1.13
C LEU A 7 -31.75 7.48 0.04
N PHE A 8 -32.16 7.13 1.26
CA PHE A 8 -31.30 7.09 2.42
C PHE A 8 -30.33 5.90 2.30
N CYS A 9 -29.06 6.18 2.22
CA CYS A 9 -28.01 5.18 2.29
C CYS A 9 -27.80 4.79 3.77
N THR A 10 -28.34 3.65 4.18
CA THR A 10 -28.11 3.07 5.52
C THR A 10 -26.69 2.54 5.59
N LEU A 11 -25.81 3.24 6.30
CA LEU A 11 -24.55 2.70 6.80
C LEU A 11 -24.85 1.63 7.85
N VAL A 12 -24.49 0.38 7.55
CA VAL A 12 -24.44 -0.70 8.54
C VAL A 12 -23.20 -0.48 9.40
N GLY A 13 -23.37 0.19 10.51
CA GLY A 13 -22.37 0.29 11.56
C GLY A 13 -22.34 -1.00 12.35
N THR A 14 -21.22 -1.72 12.32
CA THR A 14 -20.89 -2.78 13.26
C THR A 14 -20.75 -2.16 14.66
N SER A 15 -21.76 -2.38 15.51
CA SER A 15 -21.73 -1.97 16.91
C SER A 15 -20.69 -2.81 17.65
N VAL A 16 -19.51 -2.25 17.85
CA VAL A 16 -18.59 -2.71 18.90
C VAL A 16 -19.14 -2.19 20.22
N LEU A 17 -19.48 -3.09 21.13
CA LEU A 17 -19.84 -2.72 22.50
C LEU A 17 -18.67 -1.97 23.13
N MET A 18 -18.81 -0.64 23.19
CA MET A 18 -17.95 0.22 23.98
C MET A 18 -18.40 0.11 25.44
N LEU A 19 -17.62 -0.56 26.30
CA LEU A 19 -17.65 -0.22 27.72
C LEU A 19 -17.05 1.18 27.85
N SER A 20 -17.89 2.20 27.88
CA SER A 20 -17.47 3.55 28.19
C SER A 20 -17.30 3.67 29.70
N CYS A 21 -16.11 3.96 30.17
CA CYS A 21 -15.92 4.58 31.47
C CYS A 21 -16.45 6.02 31.37
N THR A 22 -17.73 6.22 31.59
CA THR A 22 -18.31 7.55 31.78
C THR A 22 -18.51 7.78 33.29
N PRO A 23 -18.06 8.94 33.83
CA PRO A 23 -18.57 9.43 35.09
C PRO A 23 -20.07 9.67 34.92
N LYS A 24 -20.85 9.39 35.98
CA LYS A 24 -22.31 9.62 36.03
C LYS A 24 -22.62 11.07 35.66
N ASP A 25 -23.41 11.21 34.61
CA ASP A 25 -23.99 12.49 34.23
C ASP A 25 -25.09 12.89 35.22
N ASP A 26 -24.92 14.07 35.81
CA ASP A 26 -26.03 14.88 36.28
C ASP A 26 -25.83 16.30 35.72
N ALA A 27 -26.87 16.79 35.03
CA ALA A 27 -27.11 18.14 34.53
C ALA A 27 -26.60 18.48 33.10
N ALA A 28 -27.56 18.70 32.21
CA ALA A 28 -27.40 19.42 30.97
C ALA A 28 -26.89 20.85 31.24
N ALA A 29 -25.59 21.05 31.22
CA ALA A 29 -24.95 22.34 31.28
C ALA A 29 -24.46 22.72 29.87
N ASN A 30 -24.65 23.95 29.53
CA ASN A 30 -24.25 24.71 28.36
C ASN A 30 -22.80 24.32 27.92
N GLU A 31 -22.66 23.36 27.00
CA GLU A 31 -21.35 22.90 26.54
C GLU A 31 -20.77 23.95 25.57
N GLY A 32 -19.82 24.75 26.08
CA GLY A 32 -18.93 25.54 25.24
C GLY A 32 -18.11 24.64 24.31
N PRO A 33 -17.35 25.21 23.34
CA PRO A 33 -16.51 24.40 22.46
C PRO A 33 -15.50 23.60 23.29
N ARG A 34 -15.58 22.27 23.23
CA ARG A 34 -14.65 21.35 23.92
C ARG A 34 -13.26 21.45 23.30
N ASN A 35 -12.23 21.51 24.12
CA ASN A 35 -10.83 21.47 23.70
C ASN A 35 -10.39 20.03 23.43
N LEU A 36 -10.73 19.50 22.25
CA LEU A 36 -10.43 18.13 21.91
C LEU A 36 -9.02 17.97 21.35
N VAL A 37 -8.17 17.26 22.08
CA VAL A 37 -6.82 16.85 21.65
C VAL A 37 -6.80 15.34 21.46
N TYR A 38 -6.54 14.85 20.25
CA TYR A 38 -6.66 13.43 19.87
C TYR A 38 -8.04 12.80 20.17
N GLY A 39 -9.11 13.62 20.11
CA GLY A 39 -10.48 13.21 20.42
C GLY A 39 -10.73 12.96 21.92
N ILE A 40 -9.84 13.46 22.78
CA ILE A 40 -9.96 13.45 24.24
C ILE A 40 -10.20 14.90 24.67
N ASP A 41 -11.16 15.13 25.56
CA ASP A 41 -11.36 16.46 26.18
C ASP A 41 -10.12 16.77 27.04
N ALA A 42 -9.40 17.82 26.68
CA ALA A 42 -8.11 18.12 27.29
C ALA A 42 -8.23 19.08 28.48
N ASP A 43 -9.42 19.64 28.76
CA ASP A 43 -9.61 20.68 29.77
C ASP A 43 -9.35 20.15 31.19
N ASP A 44 -9.56 18.86 31.41
CA ASP A 44 -9.35 18.20 32.71
C ASP A 44 -7.96 17.58 32.88
N TYR A 45 -7.07 17.78 31.91
CA TYR A 45 -5.78 17.11 31.88
C TYR A 45 -4.60 18.09 31.83
N ARG A 46 -3.55 17.76 32.54
CA ARG A 46 -2.21 18.29 32.29
C ARG A 46 -1.58 17.47 31.17
N LEU A 47 -1.21 18.12 30.07
CA LEU A 47 -0.59 17.47 28.93
C LEU A 47 0.93 17.52 29.04
N GLU A 48 1.58 16.36 28.91
CA GLU A 48 3.03 16.25 28.78
C GLU A 48 3.37 15.65 27.41
N THR A 49 4.12 16.39 26.62
CA THR A 49 4.61 15.92 25.31
C THR A 49 6.06 15.48 25.41
N GLY A 50 6.40 14.44 24.66
CA GLY A 50 7.77 13.95 24.60
C GLY A 50 8.05 13.23 23.28
N GLU A 51 9.29 12.76 23.16
CA GLU A 51 9.76 11.99 22.03
C GLU A 51 10.39 10.68 22.52
N VAL A 52 10.14 9.59 21.82
CA VAL A 52 10.71 8.27 22.14
C VAL A 52 12.21 8.32 21.85
N ALA A 53 13.05 8.13 22.87
CA ALA A 53 14.49 8.12 22.70
C ALA A 53 14.99 6.77 22.14
N ASN A 54 16.22 6.75 21.63
CA ASN A 54 16.81 5.54 21.11
C ASN A 54 16.97 4.48 22.21
N GLY A 55 16.48 3.27 21.95
CA GLY A 55 16.52 2.14 22.88
C GLY A 55 15.47 2.19 24.02
N GLU A 56 14.53 3.12 23.97
CA GLU A 56 13.39 3.12 24.88
C GLU A 56 12.36 2.05 24.53
N THR A 57 11.74 1.51 25.57
CA THR A 57 10.64 0.54 25.46
C THR A 57 9.39 1.13 26.07
N MET A 58 8.22 0.63 25.66
CA MET A 58 6.94 1.05 26.22
C MET A 58 6.92 0.93 27.75
N GLY A 59 7.48 -0.15 28.32
CA GLY A 59 7.56 -0.32 29.77
C GLY A 59 8.37 0.76 30.47
N LYS A 60 9.48 1.24 29.88
CA LYS A 60 10.26 2.35 30.42
C LYS A 60 9.52 3.68 30.35
N LEU A 61 8.86 3.94 29.20
CA LEU A 61 8.08 5.16 28.99
C LEU A 61 6.92 5.26 29.98
N LEU A 62 6.08 4.24 30.05
CA LEU A 62 4.92 4.21 30.93
C LEU A 62 5.31 4.12 32.43
N GLY A 63 6.44 3.48 32.73
CA GLY A 63 6.96 3.40 34.10
C GLY A 63 7.30 4.78 34.71
N ARG A 64 7.62 5.81 33.90
CA ARG A 64 7.82 7.20 34.36
C ARG A 64 6.55 7.80 34.94
N TYR A 65 5.41 7.33 34.50
CA TYR A 65 4.08 7.73 34.94
C TYR A 65 3.46 6.79 35.96
N GLY A 66 4.27 5.90 36.57
CA GLY A 66 3.80 4.99 37.61
C GLY A 66 3.04 3.76 37.12
N ILE A 67 2.98 3.52 35.81
CA ILE A 67 2.28 2.34 35.27
C ILE A 67 3.08 1.07 35.58
N ALA A 68 2.44 0.15 36.30
CA ALA A 68 3.07 -1.11 36.72
C ALA A 68 3.36 -2.05 35.56
N PRO A 69 4.42 -2.88 35.61
CA PRO A 69 4.76 -3.86 34.55
C PRO A 69 3.59 -4.79 34.20
N ALA A 70 2.80 -5.22 35.17
CA ALA A 70 1.62 -6.07 34.95
C ALA A 70 0.55 -5.38 34.07
N THR A 71 0.42 -4.06 34.17
CA THR A 71 -0.48 -3.26 33.31
C THR A 71 0.08 -3.15 31.90
N VAL A 72 1.41 -2.99 31.74
CA VAL A 72 2.06 -3.01 30.44
C VAL A 72 1.87 -4.36 29.74
N ASP A 73 1.94 -5.48 30.46
CA ASP A 73 1.67 -6.82 29.91
C ASP A 73 0.20 -6.99 29.48
N ARG A 74 -0.75 -6.40 30.21
CA ARG A 74 -2.17 -6.36 29.80
C ARG A 74 -2.33 -5.53 28.52
N LEU A 75 -1.65 -4.39 28.47
CA LEU A 75 -1.65 -3.49 27.31
C LEU A 75 -1.08 -4.15 26.06
N ASP A 76 0.02 -4.90 26.18
CA ASP A 76 0.64 -5.63 25.05
C ASP A 76 -0.35 -6.67 24.47
N ARG A 77 -1.08 -7.38 25.34
CA ARG A 77 -2.12 -8.32 24.88
C ARG A 77 -3.28 -7.61 24.19
N ALA A 78 -3.76 -6.50 24.75
CA ALA A 78 -4.89 -5.73 24.20
C ALA A 78 -4.54 -5.03 22.87
N SER A 79 -3.30 -4.59 22.72
CA SER A 79 -2.84 -3.84 21.52
C SER A 79 -2.37 -4.70 20.35
N LYS A 80 -2.23 -6.02 20.56
CA LYS A 80 -1.53 -6.93 19.61
C LYS A 80 -2.01 -6.85 18.18
N ASP A 81 -3.32 -6.74 17.95
CA ASP A 81 -3.93 -6.71 16.62
C ASP A 81 -4.04 -5.28 16.06
N LEU A 82 -4.00 -4.25 16.90
CA LEU A 82 -4.08 -2.84 16.50
C LEU A 82 -2.70 -2.22 16.34
N PHE A 83 -1.86 -2.34 17.36
CA PHE A 83 -0.51 -1.78 17.40
C PHE A 83 0.35 -2.54 18.41
N PRO A 84 1.14 -3.53 18.01
CA PRO A 84 2.09 -4.22 18.89
C PRO A 84 3.05 -3.24 19.56
N LEU A 85 3.18 -3.28 20.90
CA LEU A 85 3.98 -2.30 21.66
C LEU A 85 5.46 -2.22 21.23
N ARG A 86 6.02 -3.31 20.70
CA ARG A 86 7.37 -3.34 20.13
C ARG A 86 7.55 -2.48 18.86
N ASN A 87 6.47 -1.95 18.29
CA ASN A 87 6.51 -1.14 17.08
C ASN A 87 6.71 0.36 17.36
N ILE A 88 6.87 0.78 18.63
CA ILE A 88 7.29 2.15 18.92
C ILE A 88 8.68 2.39 18.33
N ARG A 89 8.93 3.61 17.88
CA ARG A 89 10.18 3.99 17.20
C ARG A 89 10.76 5.24 17.82
N ALA A 90 12.08 5.29 17.94
CA ALA A 90 12.80 6.50 18.32
C ALA A 90 12.48 7.66 17.35
N GLY A 91 12.40 8.88 17.86
CA GLY A 91 12.06 10.07 17.10
C GLY A 91 10.55 10.32 16.95
N HIS A 92 9.70 9.38 17.35
CA HIS A 92 8.25 9.57 17.31
C HIS A 92 7.75 10.26 18.57
N LYS A 93 6.78 11.16 18.39
CA LYS A 93 6.20 11.94 19.48
C LYS A 93 5.16 11.14 20.26
N TYR A 94 5.02 11.52 21.52
CA TYR A 94 3.91 11.08 22.37
C TYR A 94 3.36 12.21 23.21
N THR A 95 2.12 12.06 23.68
CA THR A 95 1.44 12.97 24.61
C THR A 95 0.82 12.15 25.73
N ALA A 96 1.16 12.47 26.96
CA ALA A 96 0.57 11.92 28.17
C ALA A 96 -0.52 12.87 28.68
N PHE A 97 -1.69 12.33 28.98
CA PHE A 97 -2.83 12.99 29.58
C PHE A 97 -2.89 12.60 31.08
N ILE A 98 -2.57 13.55 31.93
CA ILE A 98 -2.41 13.34 33.36
C ILE A 98 -3.48 14.15 34.09
N HIS A 99 -4.32 13.46 34.86
CA HIS A 99 -5.20 14.13 35.79
C HIS A 99 -4.65 14.05 37.21
N GLU A 100 -5.06 14.97 38.08
CA GLU A 100 -4.73 14.97 39.49
C GLU A 100 -5.98 14.61 40.30
N ASP A 101 -5.85 13.61 41.17
CA ASP A 101 -6.96 13.23 42.04
C ASP A 101 -7.21 14.27 43.16
N SER A 102 -8.20 14.04 43.99
CA SER A 102 -8.55 14.94 45.12
C SER A 102 -7.44 15.13 46.15
N LEU A 103 -6.38 14.32 46.09
CA LEU A 103 -5.19 14.40 46.94
C LEU A 103 -3.99 15.01 46.21
N ASN A 104 -4.21 15.58 45.00
CA ASN A 104 -3.17 16.09 44.07
C ASN A 104 -2.15 15.01 43.63
N THR A 105 -2.57 13.74 43.59
CA THR A 105 -1.72 12.67 43.06
C THR A 105 -1.90 12.60 41.55
N PRO A 106 -0.82 12.65 40.74
CA PRO A 106 -0.92 12.57 39.28
C PRO A 106 -1.19 11.12 38.83
N HIS A 107 -2.18 10.97 37.96
CA HIS A 107 -2.55 9.71 37.34
C HIS A 107 -2.52 9.83 35.82
N LEU A 108 -1.90 8.86 35.15
CA LEU A 108 -1.90 8.78 33.69
C LEU A 108 -3.17 8.07 33.22
N ASP A 109 -4.08 8.80 32.58
CA ASP A 109 -5.32 8.21 32.04
C ASP A 109 -5.16 7.83 30.57
N HIS A 110 -4.47 8.65 29.79
CA HIS A 110 -4.23 8.35 28.40
C HIS A 110 -2.77 8.64 28.00
N TRP A 111 -2.24 7.76 27.16
CA TRP A 111 -0.94 7.97 26.53
C TRP A 111 -1.11 7.80 25.02
N VAL A 112 -0.82 8.86 24.26
CA VAL A 112 -1.04 8.92 22.81
C VAL A 112 0.31 8.85 22.12
N TYR A 113 0.47 7.89 21.22
CA TYR A 113 1.66 7.71 20.41
C TYR A 113 1.39 8.14 18.97
N GLU A 114 2.13 9.11 18.45
CA GLU A 114 2.06 9.53 17.05
C GLU A 114 2.85 8.55 16.18
N GLN A 115 2.14 7.71 15.43
CA GLN A 115 2.74 6.73 14.53
C GLN A 115 3.24 7.36 13.22
N SER A 116 2.59 8.45 12.81
CA SER A 116 2.93 9.28 11.65
C SER A 116 2.49 10.72 11.92
N LEU A 117 2.59 11.59 10.93
CA LEU A 117 2.02 12.93 11.03
C LEU A 117 0.49 12.92 11.21
N THR A 118 -0.18 11.91 10.69
CA THR A 118 -1.64 11.75 10.76
C THR A 118 -2.09 10.70 11.75
N ASP A 119 -1.50 9.50 11.70
CA ASP A 119 -1.98 8.36 12.47
C ASP A 119 -1.43 8.37 13.89
N TYR A 120 -2.28 8.08 14.85
CA TYR A 120 -1.91 7.93 16.25
C TYR A 120 -2.62 6.77 16.92
N VAL A 121 -2.06 6.33 18.03
CA VAL A 121 -2.62 5.27 18.88
C VAL A 121 -2.83 5.82 20.28
N VAL A 122 -4.04 5.68 20.81
CA VAL A 122 -4.39 6.04 22.17
C VAL A 122 -4.40 4.79 23.03
N PHE A 123 -3.64 4.81 24.09
CA PHE A 123 -3.64 3.83 25.16
C PHE A 123 -4.31 4.48 26.37
N SER A 124 -5.41 3.88 26.83
CA SER A 124 -6.19 4.38 27.96
C SER A 124 -6.06 3.44 29.15
N PHE A 125 -5.95 4.01 30.33
CA PHE A 125 -5.76 3.33 31.60
C PHE A 125 -6.96 3.70 32.50
N CYS A 126 -7.77 2.71 32.88
CA CYS A 126 -8.91 2.91 33.76
C CYS A 126 -8.83 1.82 34.84
N ASP A 127 -8.45 2.20 36.06
CA ASP A 127 -8.27 1.30 37.17
C ASP A 127 -7.56 -0.03 36.80
N ASP A 128 -8.28 -1.13 36.77
CA ASP A 128 -7.75 -2.44 36.40
C ASP A 128 -7.87 -2.78 34.91
N SER A 129 -8.41 -1.88 34.08
CA SER A 129 -8.61 -2.11 32.65
C SER A 129 -7.69 -1.27 31.78
N VAL A 130 -7.43 -1.76 30.57
CA VAL A 130 -6.70 -1.01 29.54
C VAL A 130 -7.47 -1.07 28.22
N ALA A 131 -7.51 0.04 27.51
CA ALA A 131 -8.10 0.13 26.19
C ALA A 131 -7.11 0.68 25.17
N VAL A 132 -7.24 0.27 23.93
CA VAL A 132 -6.38 0.73 22.82
C VAL A 132 -7.25 1.08 21.64
N ARG A 133 -7.09 2.27 21.10
CA ARG A 133 -7.69 2.68 19.82
C ARG A 133 -6.66 3.28 18.90
N ARG A 134 -6.83 3.06 17.61
CA ARG A 134 -6.06 3.74 16.57
C ARG A 134 -6.98 4.72 15.86
N ASP A 135 -6.45 5.90 15.57
CA ASP A 135 -7.23 6.96 14.95
C ASP A 135 -6.32 7.84 14.07
N THR A 136 -6.92 8.81 13.40
CA THR A 136 -6.24 9.69 12.45
C THR A 136 -6.61 11.14 12.74
N LYS A 137 -5.62 12.04 12.78
CA LYS A 137 -5.87 13.49 12.90
C LYS A 137 -6.74 13.96 11.74
N PRO A 138 -7.70 14.87 11.97
CA PRO A 138 -8.47 15.45 10.89
C PRO A 138 -7.54 16.14 9.89
N TYR A 139 -7.86 16.01 8.60
CA TYR A 139 -7.13 16.66 7.53
C TYR A 139 -8.11 17.26 6.51
N THR A 140 -7.67 18.31 5.83
CA THR A 140 -8.38 18.91 4.70
C THR A 140 -7.81 18.36 3.38
N LEU A 141 -8.65 18.34 2.34
CA LEU A 141 -8.26 17.95 0.98
C LEU A 141 -8.24 19.17 0.08
N ARG A 142 -7.13 19.40 -0.60
CA ARG A 142 -7.01 20.43 -1.64
C ARG A 142 -6.71 19.79 -2.97
N ARG A 143 -7.57 20.06 -3.96
CA ARG A 143 -7.33 19.61 -5.32
C ARG A 143 -6.22 20.45 -5.96
N THR A 144 -5.20 19.77 -6.43
CA THR A 144 -3.97 20.37 -6.96
C THR A 144 -3.67 19.79 -8.33
N LYS A 145 -3.27 20.65 -9.28
CA LYS A 145 -2.73 20.24 -10.59
C LYS A 145 -1.25 20.59 -10.63
N LYS A 146 -0.43 19.61 -10.95
CA LYS A 146 1.03 19.76 -11.05
C LYS A 146 1.55 19.14 -12.34
N SER A 147 2.62 19.73 -12.87
CA SER A 147 3.33 19.23 -14.05
C SER A 147 4.82 19.32 -13.80
N ALA A 148 5.57 18.35 -14.31
CA ALA A 148 7.04 18.39 -14.29
C ALA A 148 7.64 17.76 -15.54
N VAL A 149 8.79 18.27 -15.94
CA VAL A 149 9.66 17.65 -16.96
C VAL A 149 10.71 16.84 -16.20
N ILE A 150 10.94 15.62 -16.62
CA ILE A 150 11.87 14.69 -15.95
C ILE A 150 13.28 14.99 -16.44
N THR A 151 14.19 15.19 -15.50
CA THR A 151 15.62 15.42 -15.75
C THR A 151 16.45 14.17 -15.54
N SER A 152 16.04 13.29 -14.62
CA SER A 152 16.75 12.05 -14.25
C SER A 152 15.81 10.88 -14.05
N SER A 153 14.82 10.99 -13.16
CA SER A 153 13.84 9.96 -12.83
C SER A 153 12.53 10.60 -12.40
N LEU A 154 11.44 9.82 -12.31
CA LEU A 154 10.16 10.30 -11.77
C LEU A 154 10.33 10.84 -10.34
N TRP A 155 11.04 10.09 -9.49
CA TRP A 155 11.35 10.49 -8.11
C TRP A 155 12.14 11.80 -8.04
N GLY A 156 13.18 11.93 -8.89
CA GLY A 156 13.96 13.17 -9.00
C GLY A 156 13.07 14.35 -9.37
N ALA A 157 12.22 14.21 -10.38
CA ALA A 157 11.31 15.27 -10.81
C ALA A 157 10.30 15.68 -9.73
N VAL A 158 9.77 14.71 -8.95
CA VAL A 158 8.88 14.98 -7.81
C VAL A 158 9.60 15.77 -6.73
N MET A 159 10.84 15.39 -6.38
CA MET A 159 11.65 16.09 -5.38
C MET A 159 12.08 17.49 -5.82
N GLU A 160 12.53 17.65 -7.07
CA GLU A 160 12.94 18.94 -7.66
C GLU A 160 11.79 19.97 -7.66
N GLN A 161 10.55 19.49 -7.78
CA GLN A 161 9.35 20.33 -7.77
C GLN A 161 8.72 20.48 -6.36
N ASN A 162 9.39 19.98 -5.30
CA ASN A 162 8.87 19.97 -3.93
C ASN A 162 7.46 19.36 -3.82
N LEU A 163 7.19 18.30 -4.59
CA LEU A 163 5.92 17.59 -4.55
C LEU A 163 5.94 16.51 -3.45
N PRO A 164 4.76 16.12 -2.94
CA PRO A 164 4.68 15.04 -1.96
C PRO A 164 5.37 13.76 -2.44
N TYR A 165 6.27 13.21 -1.64
CA TYR A 165 7.01 11.98 -1.99
C TYR A 165 6.11 10.81 -2.40
N ALA A 166 4.94 10.69 -1.74
CA ALA A 166 3.94 9.67 -2.07
C ALA A 166 3.41 9.76 -3.51
N LEU A 167 3.49 10.94 -4.15
CA LEU A 167 2.97 11.13 -5.50
C LEU A 167 3.70 10.26 -6.54
N ALA A 168 5.02 10.10 -6.41
CA ALA A 168 5.78 9.24 -7.31
C ALA A 168 5.34 7.77 -7.19
N ALA A 169 5.15 7.27 -5.97
CA ALA A 169 4.69 5.90 -5.73
C ALA A 169 3.29 5.66 -6.30
N GLU A 170 2.36 6.58 -6.08
CA GLU A 170 1.00 6.46 -6.61
C GLU A 170 0.97 6.56 -8.16
N MET A 171 1.82 7.39 -8.75
CA MET A 171 1.95 7.45 -10.21
C MET A 171 2.58 6.16 -10.76
N GLU A 172 3.58 5.58 -10.08
CA GLU A 172 4.10 4.27 -10.43
C GLU A 172 3.00 3.21 -10.38
N ASP A 173 2.14 3.21 -9.37
CA ASP A 173 1.04 2.26 -9.24
C ASP A 173 -0.03 2.45 -10.33
N VAL A 174 -0.37 3.70 -10.68
CA VAL A 174 -1.31 4.00 -11.78
C VAL A 174 -0.80 3.51 -13.12
N TYR A 175 0.49 3.74 -13.40
CA TYR A 175 1.08 3.47 -14.72
C TYR A 175 1.91 2.19 -14.80
N GLN A 176 1.97 1.37 -13.75
CA GLN A 176 2.82 0.18 -13.64
C GLN A 176 2.71 -0.83 -14.80
N TRP A 177 1.59 -0.81 -15.53
CA TRP A 177 1.36 -1.69 -16.68
C TRP A 177 1.68 -1.01 -18.03
N THR A 178 1.84 0.31 -18.04
CA THR A 178 1.89 1.09 -19.29
C THR A 178 3.24 1.76 -19.48
N ILE A 179 3.79 2.36 -18.43
CA ILE A 179 5.06 3.08 -18.46
C ILE A 179 6.21 2.15 -18.04
N ASP A 180 7.32 2.22 -18.80
CA ASP A 180 8.59 1.64 -18.39
C ASP A 180 9.40 2.65 -17.57
N PHE A 181 9.21 2.62 -16.25
CA PHE A 181 9.89 3.56 -15.34
C PHE A 181 11.42 3.42 -15.35
N PHE A 182 11.98 2.29 -15.82
CA PHE A 182 13.42 2.13 -16.04
C PHE A 182 13.89 2.70 -17.40
N GLY A 183 12.95 2.91 -18.33
CA GLY A 183 13.20 3.50 -19.64
C GLY A 183 12.89 4.99 -19.70
N ILE A 184 12.60 5.65 -18.58
CA ILE A 184 12.38 7.09 -18.52
C ILE A 184 13.64 7.83 -18.91
N ARG A 185 13.48 8.88 -19.73
CA ARG A 185 14.57 9.70 -20.25
C ARG A 185 14.37 11.17 -19.92
N LYS A 186 15.45 11.91 -19.94
CA LYS A 186 15.41 13.37 -19.87
C LYS A 186 14.51 13.91 -20.99
N GLY A 187 13.57 14.77 -20.61
CA GLY A 187 12.57 15.35 -21.52
C GLY A 187 11.19 14.65 -21.46
N ASP A 188 11.08 13.44 -20.90
CA ASP A 188 9.79 12.88 -20.54
C ASP A 188 9.11 13.78 -19.50
N SER A 189 7.80 13.73 -19.39
CA SER A 189 7.07 14.65 -18.52
C SER A 189 5.80 14.03 -17.97
N PHE A 190 5.25 14.64 -16.92
CA PHE A 190 3.92 14.29 -16.44
C PHE A 190 3.11 15.53 -16.08
N THR A 191 1.79 15.37 -16.11
CA THR A 191 0.81 16.27 -15.51
C THR A 191 -0.14 15.42 -14.71
N VAL A 192 -0.44 15.83 -13.47
CA VAL A 192 -1.32 15.09 -12.57
C VAL A 192 -2.24 16.02 -11.82
N VAL A 193 -3.51 15.60 -11.66
CA VAL A 193 -4.51 16.24 -10.80
C VAL A 193 -4.81 15.28 -9.66
N TYR A 194 -4.60 15.73 -8.43
CA TYR A 194 -4.76 14.90 -7.25
C TYR A 194 -5.28 15.72 -6.06
N ASP A 195 -5.81 15.05 -5.06
CA ASP A 195 -6.12 15.68 -3.78
C ASP A 195 -4.90 15.54 -2.86
N GLU A 196 -4.42 16.64 -2.33
CA GLU A 196 -3.36 16.72 -1.33
C GLU A 196 -3.98 16.88 0.05
N ARG A 197 -3.46 16.15 1.05
CA ARG A 197 -3.94 16.16 2.43
C ARG A 197 -3.15 17.16 3.24
N PHE A 198 -3.85 18.00 3.99
CA PHE A 198 -3.23 19.00 4.86
C PHE A 198 -3.75 18.89 6.29
N ILE A 199 -2.83 18.93 7.27
CA ILE A 199 -3.15 19.19 8.68
C ILE A 199 -2.94 20.69 8.92
N ASP A 200 -3.83 21.29 9.71
CA ASP A 200 -3.83 22.72 10.06
C ASP A 200 -3.69 23.62 8.82
N ASP A 201 -4.27 23.18 7.71
CA ASP A 201 -4.27 23.85 6.41
C ASP A 201 -2.90 24.21 5.81
N THR A 202 -1.81 23.85 6.44
CA THR A 202 -0.45 24.26 6.06
C THR A 202 0.51 23.09 5.85
N VAL A 203 0.38 22.03 6.63
CA VAL A 203 1.32 20.91 6.59
C VAL A 203 0.80 19.82 5.65
N SER A 204 1.47 19.62 4.52
CA SER A 204 1.17 18.51 3.62
C SER A 204 1.56 17.18 4.27
N VAL A 205 0.59 16.26 4.38
CA VAL A 205 0.77 14.94 5.02
C VAL A 205 0.58 13.79 4.05
N GLY A 206 0.64 14.07 2.77
CA GLY A 206 0.53 13.09 1.71
C GLY A 206 -0.57 13.39 0.71
N ILE A 207 -0.87 12.41 -0.13
CA ILE A 207 -1.87 12.57 -1.19
C ILE A 207 -3.09 11.71 -0.92
N GLY A 208 -4.21 12.18 -1.41
CA GLY A 208 -5.46 11.45 -1.49
C GLY A 208 -5.60 10.73 -2.83
N ARG A 209 -6.70 10.97 -3.52
CA ARG A 209 -7.00 10.35 -4.81
C ARG A 209 -6.34 11.09 -5.97
N ILE A 210 -5.81 10.35 -6.95
CA ILE A 210 -5.49 10.90 -8.28
C ILE A 210 -6.79 10.99 -9.10
N TRP A 211 -7.10 12.20 -9.58
CA TRP A 211 -8.28 12.52 -10.38
C TRP A 211 -8.01 12.47 -11.88
N GLY A 212 -6.78 12.33 -12.27
CA GLY A 212 -6.34 12.17 -13.63
C GLY A 212 -4.87 12.49 -13.77
N ALA A 213 -4.25 11.84 -14.75
CA ALA A 213 -2.86 12.12 -15.07
C ALA A 213 -2.60 11.92 -16.57
N ARG A 214 -1.57 12.60 -17.05
CA ARG A 214 -0.95 12.37 -18.35
C ARG A 214 0.53 12.16 -18.12
N PHE A 215 1.09 11.10 -18.68
CA PHE A 215 2.52 10.82 -18.70
C PHE A 215 2.99 10.80 -20.15
N THR A 216 3.98 11.61 -20.47
CA THR A 216 4.60 11.65 -21.81
C THR A 216 5.93 10.92 -21.75
N GLN A 217 6.06 9.80 -22.47
CA GLN A 217 7.31 9.03 -22.57
C GLN A 217 7.70 8.87 -24.04
N GLY A 218 8.90 9.33 -24.39
CA GLY A 218 9.40 9.25 -25.77
C GLY A 218 8.52 9.96 -26.79
N GLY A 219 7.86 11.06 -26.39
CA GLY A 219 6.95 11.85 -27.22
C GLY A 219 5.54 11.28 -27.37
N LYS A 220 5.24 10.17 -26.70
CA LYS A 220 3.90 9.58 -26.68
C LYS A 220 3.21 9.87 -25.37
N ASP A 221 1.97 10.34 -25.43
CA ASP A 221 1.12 10.58 -24.27
C ASP A 221 0.36 9.32 -23.85
N TYR A 222 0.31 9.10 -22.53
CA TYR A 222 -0.45 8.06 -21.85
C TYR A 222 -1.33 8.73 -20.81
N TYR A 223 -2.64 8.57 -20.96
CA TYR A 223 -3.62 9.17 -20.07
C TYR A 223 -4.04 8.19 -18.98
N ALA A 224 -4.31 8.70 -17.79
CA ALA A 224 -4.88 7.95 -16.68
C ALA A 224 -6.18 8.63 -16.24
N ILE A 225 -7.30 8.19 -16.79
CA ILE A 225 -8.63 8.71 -16.53
C ILE A 225 -9.35 7.78 -15.55
N PRO A 226 -9.62 8.22 -14.31
CA PRO A 226 -10.28 7.37 -13.32
C PRO A 226 -11.76 7.22 -13.66
N PHE A 227 -12.24 5.99 -13.68
CA PHE A 227 -13.64 5.68 -13.88
C PHE A 227 -14.05 4.45 -13.08
N HIS A 228 -15.28 4.43 -12.59
CA HIS A 228 -15.81 3.32 -11.80
C HIS A 228 -16.46 2.27 -12.70
N GLN A 229 -15.83 1.11 -12.84
CA GLN A 229 -16.37 -0.04 -13.55
C GLN A 229 -16.06 -1.33 -12.78
N GLY A 230 -17.00 -2.27 -12.76
CA GLY A 230 -16.81 -3.56 -12.10
C GLY A 230 -16.61 -3.46 -10.56
N GLY A 231 -17.28 -2.50 -9.91
CA GLY A 231 -17.20 -2.32 -8.44
C GLY A 231 -15.92 -1.64 -7.94
N LYS A 232 -15.04 -1.15 -8.84
CA LYS A 232 -13.76 -0.53 -8.51
C LYS A 232 -13.52 0.72 -9.35
N VAL A 233 -12.81 1.71 -8.78
CA VAL A 233 -12.19 2.77 -9.55
C VAL A 233 -10.92 2.21 -10.18
N GLN A 234 -10.81 2.34 -11.50
CA GLN A 234 -9.63 1.98 -12.28
C GLN A 234 -9.28 3.14 -13.20
N TYR A 235 -8.19 3.01 -13.94
CA TYR A 235 -7.74 4.05 -14.86
C TYR A 235 -7.77 3.54 -16.30
N TRP A 236 -8.18 4.40 -17.21
CA TRP A 236 -8.29 4.13 -18.64
C TRP A 236 -7.57 5.19 -19.46
N GLU A 237 -7.15 4.80 -20.65
CA GLU A 237 -6.66 5.69 -21.69
C GLU A 237 -7.80 6.56 -22.24
N ALA A 238 -7.45 7.59 -23.00
CA ALA A 238 -8.42 8.52 -23.61
C ALA A 238 -9.42 7.83 -24.56
N ASP A 239 -9.01 6.73 -25.20
CA ASP A 239 -9.87 5.92 -26.09
C ASP A 239 -10.76 4.92 -25.32
N GLY A 240 -10.61 4.83 -24.00
CA GLY A 240 -11.32 3.90 -23.14
C GLY A 240 -10.68 2.51 -23.05
N ALA A 241 -9.47 2.33 -23.55
CA ALA A 241 -8.67 1.14 -23.28
C ALA A 241 -8.23 1.12 -21.82
N SER A 242 -8.23 -0.04 -21.17
CA SER A 242 -7.75 -0.15 -19.80
C SER A 242 -6.24 0.13 -19.73
N LEU A 243 -5.81 0.97 -18.80
CA LEU A 243 -4.40 1.09 -18.45
C LEU A 243 -3.86 -0.22 -17.88
N ARG A 244 -4.70 -0.96 -17.17
CA ARG A 244 -4.36 -2.30 -16.71
C ARG A 244 -4.19 -3.22 -17.90
N LYS A 245 -3.05 -3.88 -17.98
CA LYS A 245 -2.79 -4.90 -19.01
C LYS A 245 -3.17 -6.29 -18.49
N GLN A 246 -3.39 -7.22 -19.40
CA GLN A 246 -3.68 -8.60 -19.05
C GLN A 246 -2.55 -9.24 -18.23
N LEU A 247 -1.31 -8.84 -18.48
CA LEU A 247 -0.12 -9.27 -17.74
C LEU A 247 0.65 -8.07 -17.18
N LEU A 248 1.16 -8.19 -15.95
CA LEU A 248 2.17 -7.26 -15.45
C LEU A 248 3.44 -7.38 -16.29
N LYS A 249 4.12 -6.27 -16.53
CA LYS A 249 5.37 -6.22 -17.30
C LYS A 249 6.50 -7.00 -16.61
N ALA A 250 6.52 -7.03 -15.30
CA ALA A 250 7.41 -7.86 -14.49
C ALA A 250 6.72 -8.29 -13.19
N PRO A 251 7.05 -9.47 -12.63
CA PRO A 251 6.46 -9.99 -11.40
C PRO A 251 7.03 -9.37 -10.11
N LEU A 252 8.04 -8.50 -10.21
CA LEU A 252 8.75 -7.92 -9.07
C LEU A 252 9.47 -6.63 -9.47
N LYS A 253 9.85 -5.82 -8.46
CA LYS A 253 10.88 -4.78 -8.63
C LYS A 253 12.26 -5.45 -8.67
N TYR A 254 13.04 -5.24 -9.71
CA TYR A 254 14.33 -5.88 -9.95
C TYR A 254 15.44 -4.86 -10.19
N THR A 255 16.69 -5.28 -9.96
CA THR A 255 17.85 -4.42 -10.20
C THR A 255 18.27 -4.45 -11.69
N ARG A 256 18.25 -5.66 -12.29
CA ARG A 256 18.59 -5.87 -13.70
C ARG A 256 18.10 -7.23 -14.18
N ILE A 257 17.99 -7.39 -15.49
CA ILE A 257 17.82 -8.71 -16.12
C ILE A 257 19.22 -9.34 -16.22
N SER A 258 19.43 -10.44 -15.49
CA SER A 258 20.72 -11.15 -15.49
C SER A 258 20.83 -12.21 -16.57
N SER A 259 19.69 -12.75 -17.06
CA SER A 259 19.65 -13.66 -18.20
C SER A 259 18.35 -13.51 -18.96
N ARG A 260 18.45 -13.50 -20.29
CA ARG A 260 17.28 -13.43 -21.18
C ARG A 260 16.86 -14.82 -21.63
N PHE A 261 15.64 -14.90 -22.17
CA PHE A 261 15.13 -16.07 -22.84
C PHE A 261 16.02 -16.47 -24.02
N THR A 262 16.37 -17.75 -24.14
CA THR A 262 17.13 -18.30 -25.26
C THR A 262 16.96 -19.81 -25.32
N TYR A 263 16.98 -20.37 -26.54
CA TYR A 263 16.96 -21.82 -26.73
C TYR A 263 18.34 -22.48 -26.58
N ALA A 264 19.45 -21.70 -26.61
CA ALA A 264 20.79 -22.23 -26.48
C ALA A 264 21.69 -21.26 -25.70
N ARG A 265 22.02 -21.59 -24.44
CA ARG A 265 23.08 -20.94 -23.67
C ARG A 265 23.92 -21.97 -22.92
N LYS A 266 25.19 -21.65 -22.65
CA LYS A 266 26.02 -22.44 -21.74
C LYS A 266 25.50 -22.27 -20.32
N HIS A 267 25.04 -23.36 -19.71
CA HIS A 267 24.47 -23.31 -18.37
C HIS A 267 25.57 -22.98 -17.35
N PRO A 268 25.39 -21.98 -16.45
CA PRO A 268 26.44 -21.51 -15.55
C PRO A 268 26.96 -22.59 -14.57
N ILE A 269 26.09 -23.51 -14.15
CA ILE A 269 26.46 -24.60 -13.21
C ILE A 269 26.88 -25.85 -13.98
N TYR A 270 26.02 -26.36 -14.89
CA TYR A 270 26.27 -27.65 -15.57
C TYR A 270 27.26 -27.57 -16.73
N LYS A 271 27.66 -26.34 -17.14
CA LYS A 271 28.63 -26.08 -18.22
C LYS A 271 28.27 -26.68 -19.60
N VAL A 272 27.07 -27.19 -19.77
CA VAL A 272 26.53 -27.71 -21.03
C VAL A 272 25.58 -26.69 -21.69
N TYR A 273 25.40 -26.77 -22.99
CA TYR A 273 24.42 -25.92 -23.69
C TYR A 273 23.02 -26.42 -23.37
N ARG A 274 22.19 -25.55 -22.84
CA ARG A 274 20.79 -25.81 -22.51
C ARG A 274 19.92 -24.61 -22.83
N PRO A 275 18.65 -24.80 -23.19
CA PRO A 275 17.71 -23.71 -23.29
C PRO A 275 17.48 -23.06 -21.93
N HIS A 276 17.36 -21.75 -21.91
CA HIS A 276 16.81 -20.97 -20.80
C HIS A 276 15.47 -20.38 -21.24
N THR A 277 14.39 -21.09 -20.95
CA THR A 277 13.04 -20.73 -21.39
C THR A 277 12.33 -19.81 -20.41
N GLY A 278 13.07 -18.84 -19.88
CA GLY A 278 12.62 -17.83 -18.92
C GLY A 278 13.47 -16.58 -18.96
N VAL A 279 13.20 -15.66 -18.06
CA VAL A 279 13.98 -14.44 -17.81
C VAL A 279 14.40 -14.42 -16.36
N ASP A 280 15.69 -14.26 -16.11
CA ASP A 280 16.24 -14.15 -14.75
C ASP A 280 16.29 -12.68 -14.33
N TYR A 281 15.48 -12.32 -13.35
CA TYR A 281 15.46 -11.01 -12.71
C TYR A 281 16.33 -11.02 -11.45
N ALA A 282 17.47 -10.36 -11.49
CA ALA A 282 18.35 -10.19 -10.32
C ALA A 282 17.68 -9.24 -9.31
N ALA A 283 17.48 -9.71 -8.11
CA ALA A 283 16.93 -8.94 -7.00
C ALA A 283 17.41 -9.53 -5.66
N PRO A 284 17.48 -8.73 -4.58
CA PRO A 284 17.85 -9.20 -3.26
C PRO A 284 16.95 -10.35 -2.78
N LYS A 285 17.51 -11.29 -2.01
CA LYS A 285 16.72 -12.34 -1.34
C LYS A 285 15.66 -11.70 -0.45
N GLY A 286 14.42 -12.17 -0.57
CA GLY A 286 13.28 -11.62 0.19
C GLY A 286 12.50 -10.54 -0.55
N THR A 287 12.93 -10.10 -1.74
CA THR A 287 12.14 -9.19 -2.59
C THR A 287 10.77 -9.81 -2.87
N PRO A 288 9.66 -9.07 -2.68
CA PRO A 288 8.32 -9.55 -2.96
C PRO A 288 8.13 -9.93 -4.44
N VAL A 289 7.45 -11.06 -4.68
CA VAL A 289 7.08 -11.56 -6.01
C VAL A 289 5.55 -11.59 -6.11
N HIS A 290 5.02 -11.04 -7.18
CA HIS A 290 3.58 -10.87 -7.39
C HIS A 290 3.08 -11.68 -8.58
N ALA A 291 1.82 -12.10 -8.52
CA ALA A 291 1.14 -12.73 -9.66
C ALA A 291 0.99 -11.72 -10.81
N VAL A 292 1.43 -12.09 -12.00
CA VAL A 292 1.38 -11.17 -13.17
C VAL A 292 0.00 -11.04 -13.78
N ALA A 293 -0.93 -11.93 -13.47
CA ALA A 293 -2.33 -11.90 -13.89
C ALA A 293 -3.21 -12.67 -12.90
N ASP A 294 -4.53 -12.49 -13.04
CA ASP A 294 -5.52 -13.32 -12.35
C ASP A 294 -5.37 -14.78 -12.78
N GLY A 295 -5.50 -15.72 -11.86
CA GLY A 295 -5.35 -17.14 -12.21
C GLY A 295 -5.58 -18.08 -11.05
N VAL A 296 -5.24 -19.36 -11.30
CA VAL A 296 -5.31 -20.43 -10.31
C VAL A 296 -3.94 -21.07 -10.15
N VAL A 297 -3.48 -21.24 -8.94
CA VAL A 297 -2.22 -21.93 -8.63
C VAL A 297 -2.34 -23.40 -9.03
N THR A 298 -1.53 -23.85 -9.97
CA THR A 298 -1.51 -25.24 -10.46
C THR A 298 -0.40 -26.08 -9.85
N PHE A 299 0.66 -25.43 -9.34
CA PHE A 299 1.77 -26.11 -8.68
C PHE A 299 2.40 -25.19 -7.61
N LYS A 300 2.68 -25.79 -6.47
CA LYS A 300 3.46 -25.19 -5.38
C LYS A 300 4.32 -26.29 -4.75
N GLY A 301 5.62 -26.21 -4.86
CA GLY A 301 6.51 -27.21 -4.30
C GLY A 301 7.92 -27.16 -4.86
N TRP A 302 8.71 -28.19 -4.61
CA TRP A 302 10.06 -28.30 -5.13
C TRP A 302 10.04 -28.74 -6.60
N GLY A 303 10.52 -27.88 -7.48
CA GLY A 303 10.56 -28.05 -8.94
C GLY A 303 11.91 -28.55 -9.48
N GLY A 304 12.61 -29.44 -8.76
CA GLY A 304 13.93 -29.94 -9.18
C GLY A 304 14.97 -28.82 -9.22
N GLY A 305 15.61 -28.59 -10.37
CA GLY A 305 16.56 -27.50 -10.56
C GLY A 305 15.98 -26.10 -10.31
N GLY A 306 14.67 -25.92 -10.46
CA GLY A 306 13.98 -24.66 -10.16
C GLY A 306 13.81 -24.37 -8.66
N GLY A 307 14.16 -25.31 -7.78
CA GLY A 307 13.98 -25.13 -6.34
C GLY A 307 12.51 -24.93 -5.96
N ASN A 308 12.24 -24.06 -4.99
CA ASN A 308 10.88 -23.69 -4.63
C ASN A 308 10.20 -22.99 -5.80
N THR A 309 9.22 -23.65 -6.37
CA THR A 309 8.56 -23.25 -7.61
C THR A 309 7.06 -23.06 -7.38
N LEU A 310 6.51 -22.00 -7.96
CA LEU A 310 5.07 -21.76 -8.06
C LEU A 310 4.69 -21.69 -9.53
N LYS A 311 3.56 -22.32 -9.92
CA LYS A 311 2.97 -22.15 -11.25
C LYS A 311 1.52 -21.72 -11.14
N ILE A 312 1.11 -20.79 -12.02
CA ILE A 312 -0.23 -20.23 -12.06
C ILE A 312 -0.76 -20.36 -13.49
N LYS A 313 -1.96 -20.92 -13.62
CA LYS A 313 -2.71 -20.97 -14.89
C LYS A 313 -3.62 -19.75 -14.97
N HIS A 314 -3.56 -19.05 -16.09
CA HIS A 314 -4.34 -17.87 -16.41
C HIS A 314 -5.36 -18.12 -17.51
N ALA A 315 -6.18 -17.11 -17.82
CA ALA A 315 -7.03 -17.14 -19.01
C ALA A 315 -6.19 -17.23 -20.30
N GLY A 316 -6.83 -17.59 -21.41
CA GLY A 316 -6.17 -17.67 -22.72
C GLY A 316 -5.08 -18.74 -22.83
N ASN A 317 -5.19 -19.84 -22.05
CA ASN A 317 -4.19 -20.93 -22.00
C ASN A 317 -2.76 -20.48 -21.67
N LEU A 318 -2.64 -19.37 -20.95
CA LEU A 318 -1.37 -18.92 -20.41
C LEU A 318 -1.06 -19.60 -19.07
N GLN A 319 0.20 -19.91 -18.85
CA GLN A 319 0.71 -20.35 -17.56
C GLN A 319 2.00 -19.58 -17.24
N THR A 320 2.16 -19.20 -15.97
CA THR A 320 3.40 -18.58 -15.50
C THR A 320 4.08 -19.45 -14.47
N GLY A 321 5.41 -19.34 -14.39
CA GLY A 321 6.25 -20.03 -13.42
C GLY A 321 7.17 -19.05 -12.73
N TYR A 322 7.32 -19.23 -11.42
CA TYR A 322 8.14 -18.43 -10.52
C TYR A 322 9.07 -19.40 -9.78
N LEU A 323 10.34 -19.39 -10.10
CA LEU A 323 11.32 -20.37 -9.65
C LEU A 323 12.33 -19.71 -8.68
N HIS A 324 13.09 -20.55 -7.99
CA HIS A 324 14.13 -20.19 -7.01
C HIS A 324 13.63 -19.40 -5.80
N LEU A 325 12.32 -19.49 -5.47
CA LEU A 325 11.72 -18.74 -4.36
C LEU A 325 12.36 -19.12 -3.02
N SER A 326 12.52 -18.15 -2.11
CA SER A 326 12.95 -18.42 -0.73
C SER A 326 11.81 -18.99 0.10
N ARG A 327 10.61 -18.47 -0.09
CA ARG A 327 9.36 -18.92 0.55
C ARG A 327 8.14 -18.47 -0.26
N TYR A 328 7.02 -19.10 0.00
CA TYR A 328 5.72 -18.68 -0.53
C TYR A 328 5.05 -17.66 0.39
N ALA A 329 4.17 -16.82 -0.13
CA ALA A 329 3.36 -15.94 0.69
C ALA A 329 2.29 -16.73 1.48
N LYS A 330 1.82 -16.14 2.59
CA LYS A 330 0.76 -16.73 3.42
C LYS A 330 -0.52 -16.93 2.59
N GLY A 331 -1.16 -18.08 2.72
CA GLY A 331 -2.42 -18.39 2.05
C GLY A 331 -2.28 -18.91 0.61
N ILE A 332 -1.10 -18.96 0.02
CA ILE A 332 -0.87 -19.53 -1.30
C ILE A 332 -0.84 -21.06 -1.22
N ALA A 333 -1.71 -21.72 -1.97
CA ALA A 333 -1.80 -23.17 -2.07
C ALA A 333 -2.28 -23.58 -3.47
N THR A 334 -1.96 -24.80 -3.91
CA THR A 334 -2.48 -25.38 -5.16
C THR A 334 -4.02 -25.37 -5.14
N GLY A 335 -4.65 -25.01 -6.25
CA GLY A 335 -6.09 -24.82 -6.40
C GLY A 335 -6.61 -23.44 -5.94
N LYS A 336 -5.82 -22.62 -5.25
CA LYS A 336 -6.23 -21.28 -4.85
C LYS A 336 -6.23 -20.29 -6.02
N ARG A 337 -7.27 -19.43 -6.07
CA ARG A 337 -7.30 -18.27 -6.96
C ARG A 337 -6.37 -17.19 -6.43
N VAL A 338 -5.70 -16.51 -7.34
CA VAL A 338 -4.89 -15.31 -7.11
C VAL A 338 -5.34 -14.22 -8.07
N VAL A 339 -5.18 -12.98 -7.67
CA VAL A 339 -5.44 -11.81 -8.50
C VAL A 339 -4.13 -11.17 -8.95
N GLN A 340 -4.15 -10.48 -10.07
CA GLN A 340 -3.00 -9.72 -10.57
C GLN A 340 -2.49 -8.74 -9.50
N GLY A 341 -1.16 -8.70 -9.31
CA GLY A 341 -0.53 -7.90 -8.26
C GLY A 341 -0.55 -8.53 -6.88
N GLN A 342 -1.21 -9.67 -6.68
CA GLN A 342 -1.20 -10.35 -5.39
C GLN A 342 0.19 -10.88 -5.06
N LEU A 343 0.65 -10.65 -3.82
CA LEU A 343 1.90 -11.23 -3.29
C LEU A 343 1.77 -12.77 -3.25
N ILE A 344 2.70 -13.46 -3.93
CA ILE A 344 2.69 -14.94 -4.05
C ILE A 344 3.93 -15.60 -3.47
N GLY A 345 5.02 -14.87 -3.29
CA GLY A 345 6.27 -15.41 -2.76
C GLY A 345 7.35 -14.37 -2.66
N TYR A 346 8.56 -14.83 -2.44
CA TYR A 346 9.72 -13.96 -2.25
C TYR A 346 10.94 -14.54 -2.97
N VAL A 347 11.74 -13.66 -3.56
CA VAL A 347 12.99 -14.02 -4.24
C VAL A 347 13.91 -14.82 -3.31
N GLY A 348 14.54 -15.83 -3.87
CA GLY A 348 15.50 -16.69 -3.19
C GLY A 348 16.68 -17.08 -4.09
N SER A 349 17.25 -18.22 -3.77
CA SER A 349 18.34 -18.88 -4.51
C SER A 349 18.26 -20.39 -4.29
N THR A 350 17.04 -20.95 -4.23
CA THR A 350 16.83 -22.39 -4.00
C THR A 350 17.00 -23.18 -5.31
N GLY A 351 17.37 -24.45 -5.22
CA GLY A 351 17.64 -25.27 -6.39
C GLY A 351 18.97 -24.96 -7.08
N ALA A 352 19.03 -25.08 -8.40
CA ALA A 352 20.24 -24.86 -9.20
C ALA A 352 20.43 -23.37 -9.53
N SER A 353 20.75 -22.56 -8.54
CA SER A 353 20.93 -21.12 -8.60
C SER A 353 22.32 -20.71 -8.15
N THR A 354 22.93 -19.72 -8.81
CA THR A 354 24.25 -19.16 -8.47
C THR A 354 24.19 -17.94 -7.56
N GLY A 355 22.99 -17.40 -7.32
CA GLY A 355 22.77 -16.22 -6.49
C GLY A 355 21.32 -15.78 -6.50
N PRO A 356 20.94 -14.81 -5.65
CA PRO A 356 19.53 -14.39 -5.54
C PRO A 356 18.99 -13.83 -6.85
N HIS A 357 17.93 -14.46 -7.38
CA HIS A 357 17.19 -14.02 -8.55
C HIS A 357 15.84 -14.72 -8.62
N LEU A 358 14.96 -14.25 -9.48
CA LEU A 358 13.75 -14.93 -9.90
C LEU A 358 13.93 -15.41 -11.34
N ASP A 359 13.84 -16.71 -11.59
CA ASP A 359 13.64 -17.26 -12.94
C ASP A 359 12.11 -17.24 -13.22
N TYR A 360 11.72 -16.34 -14.10
CA TYR A 360 10.32 -16.12 -14.48
C TYR A 360 10.06 -16.69 -15.86
N ARG A 361 9.03 -17.53 -15.98
CA ARG A 361 8.69 -18.25 -17.20
C ARG A 361 7.25 -18.07 -17.58
N ILE A 362 7.00 -18.08 -18.89
CA ILE A 362 5.64 -18.07 -19.45
C ILE A 362 5.51 -19.16 -20.51
N TRP A 363 4.37 -19.81 -20.47
CA TRP A 363 3.94 -20.78 -21.50
C TRP A 363 2.61 -20.35 -22.09
N LYS A 364 2.48 -20.43 -23.40
CA LYS A 364 1.21 -20.31 -24.12
C LYS A 364 0.90 -21.62 -24.82
N ASN A 365 -0.25 -22.22 -24.53
CA ASN A 365 -0.62 -23.56 -25.03
C ASN A 365 0.47 -24.62 -24.74
N GLY A 366 1.13 -24.54 -23.58
CA GLY A 366 2.19 -25.46 -23.19
C GLY A 366 3.58 -25.16 -23.78
N THR A 367 3.70 -24.26 -24.74
CA THR A 367 4.96 -23.84 -25.36
C THR A 367 5.57 -22.68 -24.61
N PRO A 368 6.86 -22.74 -24.23
CA PRO A 368 7.56 -21.59 -23.63
C PRO A 368 7.63 -20.41 -24.60
N ILE A 369 7.36 -19.21 -24.11
CA ILE A 369 7.47 -17.97 -24.88
C ILE A 369 8.30 -16.97 -24.10
N ASP A 370 8.98 -16.03 -24.81
CA ASP A 370 9.81 -15.01 -24.17
C ASP A 370 8.95 -14.02 -23.38
N PRO A 371 9.12 -13.95 -22.05
CA PRO A 371 8.36 -13.04 -21.20
C PRO A 371 8.50 -11.55 -21.56
N LEU A 372 9.61 -11.14 -22.19
CA LEU A 372 9.86 -9.75 -22.56
C LEU A 372 9.17 -9.33 -23.87
N ASN A 373 8.77 -10.30 -24.68
CA ASN A 373 8.21 -10.07 -26.02
C ASN A 373 6.70 -10.39 -26.12
N ILE A 374 6.01 -10.51 -24.99
CA ILE A 374 4.57 -10.74 -25.01
C ILE A 374 3.84 -9.44 -25.33
N PRO A 375 2.90 -9.43 -26.28
CA PRO A 375 2.03 -8.29 -26.52
C PRO A 375 1.27 -7.93 -25.25
N GLN A 376 1.38 -6.66 -24.84
CA GLN A 376 0.71 -6.14 -23.65
C GLN A 376 -0.71 -5.69 -24.02
N GLU A 377 -1.63 -6.62 -24.17
CA GLU A 377 -3.01 -6.29 -24.47
C GLU A 377 -3.69 -5.62 -23.25
N PRO A 378 -4.49 -4.57 -23.45
CA PRO A 378 -5.32 -4.02 -22.40
C PRO A 378 -6.19 -5.11 -21.77
N ALA A 379 -6.48 -4.99 -20.49
CA ALA A 379 -7.53 -5.76 -19.86
C ALA A 379 -8.91 -5.40 -20.47
N GLU A 380 -9.99 -5.53 -19.76
CA GLU A 380 -11.28 -5.16 -20.33
C GLU A 380 -11.35 -3.64 -20.60
N PRO A 381 -11.78 -3.19 -21.78
CA PRO A 381 -12.01 -1.78 -22.07
C PRO A 381 -13.26 -1.27 -21.34
N ILE A 382 -13.54 0.03 -21.44
CA ILE A 382 -14.80 0.59 -20.98
C ILE A 382 -15.97 -0.13 -21.69
N ALA A 383 -16.89 -0.65 -20.86
CA ALA A 383 -18.08 -1.33 -21.34
C ALA A 383 -18.96 -0.39 -22.19
N LYS A 384 -19.61 -0.90 -23.23
CA LYS A 384 -20.46 -0.08 -24.12
C LYS A 384 -21.51 0.73 -23.35
N ALA A 385 -22.10 0.13 -22.31
CA ALA A 385 -23.09 0.79 -21.46
C ALA A 385 -22.54 1.97 -20.65
N ASN A 386 -21.23 2.03 -20.43
CA ASN A 386 -20.57 3.07 -19.64
C ASN A 386 -19.86 4.11 -20.53
N ARG A 387 -19.92 3.95 -21.84
CA ARG A 387 -19.09 4.74 -22.77
C ARG A 387 -19.38 6.24 -22.68
N GLU A 388 -20.64 6.64 -22.72
CA GLU A 388 -21.06 8.04 -22.61
C GLU A 388 -20.65 8.67 -21.27
N ALA A 389 -20.88 7.95 -20.17
CA ALA A 389 -20.47 8.40 -18.83
C ALA A 389 -18.95 8.54 -18.71
N PHE A 390 -18.20 7.63 -19.31
CA PHE A 390 -16.73 7.70 -19.34
C PHE A 390 -16.25 8.91 -20.16
N GLU A 391 -16.82 9.16 -21.34
CA GLU A 391 -16.46 10.29 -22.20
C GLU A 391 -16.71 11.63 -21.49
N PHE A 392 -17.79 11.73 -20.74
CA PHE A 392 -18.06 12.90 -19.90
C PHE A 392 -17.00 13.13 -18.82
N VAL A 393 -16.47 12.07 -18.21
CA VAL A 393 -15.36 12.17 -17.24
C VAL A 393 -14.05 12.51 -17.95
N ARG A 394 -13.75 11.81 -19.07
CA ARG A 394 -12.56 12.05 -19.89
C ARG A 394 -12.41 13.53 -20.26
N ASP A 395 -13.46 14.14 -20.80
CA ASP A 395 -13.44 15.51 -21.32
C ASP A 395 -13.25 16.58 -20.22
N ARG A 396 -13.31 16.17 -18.95
CA ARG A 396 -12.98 17.00 -17.78
C ARG A 396 -11.58 16.79 -17.24
N VAL A 397 -10.93 15.69 -17.60
CA VAL A 397 -9.60 15.30 -17.14
C VAL A 397 -8.53 15.70 -18.15
N ILE A 398 -8.83 15.60 -19.44
CA ILE A 398 -7.95 16.01 -20.55
C ILE A 398 -8.13 17.51 -20.84
#